data_5486a82a5c969e977f7c052167eb799e
#
_entry.id   5486a82a5c969e977f7c052167eb799e
#
_cell.length_a   1.000
_cell.length_b   1.000
_cell.length_c   1.000
_cell.angle_alpha   90.00
_cell.angle_beta   90.00
_cell.angle_gamma   90.00
#
_symmetry.space_group_name_H-M   'P 1'
#
loop_
_entity.id
_entity.type
_entity.pdbx_description
1 polymer ?
#
loop_
_entity_poly.entity_id
_entity_poly.type
_entity_poly.pdbx_seq_one_letter_code
_entity_poly.pdbx_strand_id
1 'polypeptide(L)'
;SASVIIIVLDTIKPIINTQSLTVNLDTNGNANISVTDVDNGSSDNCFIATRSLSKSNFDCSDIGSNSVYLLITDVNGNIDSASVSITVNDTIKPNAVSQPITVFIDSTGIGFANPMDADNGSSDNCSIVARSLTKPVYICSDIGTDSAFLVVTDLSGNKDSISVKITVKDT
;
A
#
# COMPACT_ATOMS: atom_id res chain seq x y z
N SER A 1 48.70 -37.50 -37.09
CA SER A 1 47.26 -37.27 -36.81
C SER A 1 47.05 -35.77 -36.54
N ALA A 2 46.12 -35.17 -37.24
CA ALA A 2 45.65 -33.77 -36.95
C ALA A 2 44.51 -33.87 -35.96
N SER A 3 44.52 -33.05 -34.89
CA SER A 3 43.39 -32.89 -33.97
C SER A 3 42.47 -31.78 -34.50
N VAL A 4 41.17 -32.05 -34.51
CA VAL A 4 40.12 -31.05 -34.82
C VAL A 4 39.49 -30.63 -33.52
N ILE A 5 39.43 -29.33 -33.26
CA ILE A 5 38.70 -28.76 -32.14
C ILE A 5 37.29 -28.44 -32.64
N ILE A 6 36.30 -29.06 -32.02
CA ILE A 6 34.87 -28.73 -32.24
C ILE A 6 34.40 -27.89 -31.08
N ILE A 7 33.88 -26.70 -31.37
CA ILE A 7 33.24 -25.83 -30.39
C ILE A 7 31.73 -25.93 -30.62
N VAL A 8 30.99 -26.29 -29.57
CA VAL A 8 29.53 -26.30 -29.56
C VAL A 8 29.08 -25.07 -28.77
N LEU A 9 28.29 -24.21 -29.40
CA LEU A 9 27.75 -22.98 -28.81
C LEU A 9 26.24 -23.09 -28.73
N ASP A 10 25.72 -22.76 -27.58
CA ASP A 10 24.29 -22.50 -27.44
C ASP A 10 24.03 -21.01 -27.67
N THR A 11 23.07 -20.69 -28.53
CA THR A 11 22.64 -19.34 -28.90
C THR A 11 21.13 -19.12 -28.68
N ILE A 12 20.48 -20.14 -28.10
CA ILE A 12 19.03 -20.08 -27.83
C ILE A 12 18.86 -19.39 -26.50
N LYS A 13 17.92 -18.43 -26.49
CA LYS A 13 17.56 -17.70 -25.25
C LYS A 13 16.58 -18.51 -24.41
N PRO A 14 16.58 -18.33 -23.07
CA PRO A 14 15.57 -18.91 -22.21
C PRO A 14 14.13 -18.53 -22.64
N ILE A 15 13.21 -19.47 -22.46
CA ILE A 15 11.77 -19.22 -22.59
C ILE A 15 11.24 -18.82 -21.22
N ILE A 16 10.68 -17.60 -21.12
CA ILE A 16 10.20 -17.05 -19.86
C ILE A 16 8.68 -17.18 -19.76
N ASN A 17 8.22 -17.82 -18.69
CA ASN A 17 6.83 -17.90 -18.31
C ASN A 17 6.64 -17.18 -16.98
N THR A 18 5.75 -16.15 -16.95
CA THR A 18 5.47 -15.38 -15.74
C THR A 18 4.03 -15.56 -15.27
N GLN A 19 3.80 -15.34 -13.98
CA GLN A 19 2.46 -15.21 -13.39
C GLN A 19 2.35 -13.90 -12.63
N SER A 20 1.20 -13.21 -12.77
CA SER A 20 0.90 -12.00 -12.00
C SER A 20 0.75 -12.33 -10.52
N LEU A 21 1.09 -11.37 -9.67
CA LEU A 21 1.04 -11.52 -8.22
C LEU A 21 0.34 -10.32 -7.59
N THR A 22 -0.44 -10.58 -6.53
CA THR A 22 -0.96 -9.54 -5.62
C THR A 22 -0.27 -9.69 -4.27
N VAL A 23 0.27 -8.60 -3.74
CA VAL A 23 0.92 -8.53 -2.43
C VAL A 23 0.27 -7.46 -1.57
N ASN A 24 0.21 -7.70 -0.27
CA ASN A 24 -0.26 -6.72 0.69
C ASN A 24 0.93 -6.14 1.47
N LEU A 25 0.88 -4.84 1.73
CA LEU A 25 1.84 -4.17 2.59
C LEU A 25 1.69 -4.65 4.05
N ASP A 26 2.80 -4.75 4.75
CA ASP A 26 2.85 -5.06 6.18
C ASP A 26 2.57 -3.80 7.04
N THR A 27 2.61 -3.95 8.37
CA THR A 27 2.39 -2.87 9.34
C THR A 27 3.44 -1.75 9.30
N ASN A 28 4.53 -1.93 8.57
CA ASN A 28 5.55 -0.92 8.32
C ASN A 28 5.40 -0.29 6.92
N GLY A 29 4.37 -0.67 6.16
CA GLY A 29 4.14 -0.19 4.81
C GLY A 29 5.06 -0.82 3.76
N ASN A 30 5.54 -2.06 3.97
CA ASN A 30 6.46 -2.74 3.06
C ASN A 30 5.91 -4.09 2.58
N ALA A 31 6.31 -4.49 1.36
CA ALA A 31 6.13 -5.84 0.86
C ALA A 31 7.35 -6.28 0.04
N ASN A 32 7.62 -7.57 0.03
CA ASN A 32 8.73 -8.16 -0.73
C ASN A 32 8.23 -9.33 -1.56
N ILE A 33 8.80 -9.48 -2.76
CA ILE A 33 8.59 -10.63 -3.63
C ILE A 33 9.91 -11.29 -3.99
N SER A 34 9.85 -12.56 -4.31
CA SER A 34 10.97 -13.35 -4.82
C SER A 34 10.76 -13.77 -6.28
N VAL A 35 11.78 -14.25 -6.91
CA VAL A 35 11.69 -14.82 -8.27
C VAL A 35 10.67 -15.95 -8.33
N THR A 36 10.62 -16.81 -7.32
CA THR A 36 9.73 -17.98 -7.29
C THR A 36 8.26 -17.63 -7.21
N ASP A 37 7.93 -16.39 -6.81
CA ASP A 37 6.54 -15.93 -6.73
C ASP A 37 5.97 -15.58 -8.12
N VAL A 38 6.84 -15.25 -9.07
CA VAL A 38 6.45 -14.74 -10.40
C VAL A 38 6.92 -15.61 -11.56
N ASP A 39 7.92 -16.47 -11.35
CA ASP A 39 8.39 -17.44 -12.36
C ASP A 39 7.45 -18.66 -12.38
N ASN A 40 6.77 -18.84 -13.50
CA ASN A 40 5.80 -19.92 -13.70
C ASN A 40 6.38 -21.00 -14.63
N GLY A 41 7.58 -21.50 -14.32
CA GLY A 41 8.21 -22.59 -15.04
C GLY A 41 8.96 -22.14 -16.29
N SER A 42 9.71 -21.06 -16.21
CA SER A 42 10.68 -20.68 -17.26
C SER A 42 11.73 -21.77 -17.47
N SER A 43 12.11 -22.00 -18.71
CA SER A 43 12.99 -23.10 -19.14
C SER A 43 13.99 -22.66 -20.19
N ASP A 44 15.05 -23.48 -20.35
CA ASP A 44 16.03 -23.39 -21.41
C ASP A 44 16.45 -24.76 -21.87
N ASN A 45 16.97 -24.86 -23.12
CA ASN A 45 17.43 -26.12 -23.70
C ASN A 45 18.73 -26.66 -23.08
N CYS A 46 19.59 -25.76 -22.52
CA CYS A 46 20.88 -26.08 -21.93
C CYS A 46 20.99 -25.78 -20.42
N PHE A 47 20.07 -25.28 -19.76
CA PHE A 47 19.95 -24.92 -18.34
C PHE A 47 19.99 -23.42 -18.07
N ILE A 48 19.20 -23.00 -17.09
CA ILE A 48 19.21 -21.65 -16.58
C ILE A 48 20.28 -21.48 -15.50
N ALA A 49 21.14 -20.47 -15.67
CA ALA A 49 22.17 -20.12 -14.70
C ALA A 49 21.64 -19.17 -13.61
N THR A 50 20.92 -18.11 -14.01
CA THR A 50 20.44 -17.10 -13.05
C THR A 50 19.03 -16.63 -13.38
N ARG A 51 18.32 -16.20 -12.32
CA ARG A 51 17.04 -15.50 -12.38
C ARG A 51 17.11 -14.28 -11.48
N SER A 52 16.58 -13.16 -11.94
CA SER A 52 16.51 -11.94 -11.14
C SER A 52 15.27 -11.12 -11.47
N LEU A 53 14.87 -10.24 -10.54
CA LEU A 53 13.80 -9.27 -10.73
C LEU A 53 14.38 -7.88 -10.84
N SER A 54 13.77 -7.02 -11.67
CA SER A 54 14.13 -5.60 -11.77
C SER A 54 13.74 -4.82 -10.50
N LYS A 55 12.72 -5.29 -9.77
CA LYS A 55 12.27 -4.75 -8.49
C LYS A 55 11.67 -5.89 -7.65
N SER A 56 12.06 -5.96 -6.38
CA SER A 56 11.58 -6.98 -5.43
C SER A 56 10.98 -6.40 -4.15
N ASN A 57 11.23 -5.11 -3.86
CA ASN A 57 10.73 -4.42 -2.68
C ASN A 57 9.71 -3.37 -3.09
N PHE A 58 8.62 -3.30 -2.36
CA PHE A 58 7.51 -2.35 -2.57
C PHE A 58 7.20 -1.64 -1.27
N ASP A 59 6.73 -0.40 -1.40
CA ASP A 59 6.30 0.43 -0.28
C ASP A 59 4.97 1.14 -0.60
N CYS A 60 4.54 2.05 0.28
CA CYS A 60 3.28 2.78 0.13
C CYS A 60 3.19 3.61 -1.16
N SER A 61 4.32 3.98 -1.77
CA SER A 61 4.33 4.71 -3.05
C SER A 61 4.03 3.81 -4.24
N ASP A 62 4.09 2.50 -4.05
CA ASP A 62 3.85 1.49 -5.07
C ASP A 62 2.40 0.94 -5.06
N ILE A 63 1.51 1.46 -4.21
CA ILE A 63 0.11 1.00 -4.14
C ILE A 63 -0.53 1.07 -5.52
N GLY A 64 -1.14 -0.05 -5.95
CA GLY A 64 -1.73 -0.23 -7.27
C GLY A 64 -0.94 -1.19 -8.16
N SER A 65 -1.03 -1.02 -9.47
CA SER A 65 -0.40 -1.91 -10.45
C SER A 65 1.01 -1.44 -10.82
N ASN A 66 1.96 -2.35 -10.65
CA ASN A 66 3.38 -2.16 -10.98
C ASN A 66 3.80 -3.15 -12.05
N SER A 67 4.74 -2.75 -12.92
CA SER A 67 5.36 -3.63 -13.90
C SER A 67 6.79 -3.95 -13.48
N VAL A 68 7.08 -5.24 -13.30
CA VAL A 68 8.40 -5.76 -12.93
C VAL A 68 8.89 -6.67 -14.05
N TYR A 69 10.18 -6.68 -14.30
CA TYR A 69 10.78 -7.59 -15.28
C TYR A 69 11.44 -8.77 -14.57
N LEU A 70 11.09 -9.99 -15.02
CA LEU A 70 11.86 -11.21 -14.73
C LEU A 70 12.94 -11.33 -15.80
N LEU A 71 14.19 -11.35 -15.38
CA LEU A 71 15.37 -11.55 -16.23
C LEU A 71 15.92 -12.94 -15.97
N ILE A 72 16.20 -13.67 -17.03
CA ILE A 72 16.78 -15.03 -16.98
C ILE A 72 17.99 -15.09 -17.88
N THR A 73 19.07 -15.67 -17.35
CA THR A 73 20.31 -15.95 -18.07
C THR A 73 20.58 -17.45 -18.04
N ASP A 74 20.88 -18.05 -19.19
CA ASP A 74 21.32 -19.44 -19.28
C ASP A 74 22.81 -19.62 -18.93
N VAL A 75 23.29 -20.86 -18.94
CA VAL A 75 24.70 -21.18 -18.65
C VAL A 75 25.67 -20.71 -19.72
N ASN A 76 25.19 -20.37 -20.91
CA ASN A 76 25.96 -19.93 -22.06
C ASN A 76 26.00 -18.39 -22.18
N GLY A 77 25.24 -17.68 -21.33
CA GLY A 77 25.19 -16.23 -21.27
C GLY A 77 24.10 -15.61 -22.14
N ASN A 78 23.19 -16.39 -22.73
CA ASN A 78 22.04 -15.81 -23.43
C ASN A 78 21.00 -15.29 -22.41
N ILE A 79 20.47 -14.12 -22.67
CA ILE A 79 19.57 -13.41 -21.74
C ILE A 79 18.22 -13.14 -22.42
N ASP A 80 17.15 -13.34 -21.67
CA ASP A 80 15.82 -12.85 -22.03
C ASP A 80 15.12 -12.25 -20.82
N SER A 81 14.04 -11.45 -21.07
CA SER A 81 13.25 -10.80 -20.03
C SER A 81 11.77 -10.75 -20.40
N ALA A 82 10.91 -10.92 -19.40
CA ALA A 82 9.47 -10.76 -19.55
C ALA A 82 8.90 -9.86 -18.45
N SER A 83 7.93 -9.03 -18.81
CA SER A 83 7.19 -8.20 -17.88
C SER A 83 6.16 -9.01 -17.11
N VAL A 84 6.02 -8.73 -15.81
CA VAL A 84 5.00 -9.29 -14.94
C VAL A 84 4.29 -8.18 -14.19
N SER A 85 2.96 -8.30 -14.04
CA SER A 85 2.16 -7.34 -13.26
C SER A 85 2.14 -7.72 -11.80
N ILE A 86 2.54 -6.79 -10.93
CA ILE A 86 2.45 -6.90 -9.48
C ILE A 86 1.43 -5.89 -8.98
N THR A 87 0.38 -6.36 -8.31
CA THR A 87 -0.59 -5.48 -7.64
C THR A 87 -0.23 -5.36 -6.17
N VAL A 88 0.04 -4.15 -5.73
CA VAL A 88 0.36 -3.85 -4.32
C VAL A 88 -0.88 -3.25 -3.67
N ASN A 89 -1.33 -3.83 -2.56
CA ASN A 89 -2.48 -3.38 -1.79
C ASN A 89 -2.05 -2.99 -0.37
N ASP A 90 -2.67 -1.94 0.15
CA ASP A 90 -2.74 -1.69 1.57
C ASP A 90 -4.13 -2.06 2.08
N THR A 91 -4.20 -2.99 3.03
CA THR A 91 -5.42 -3.49 3.65
C THR A 91 -5.46 -3.20 5.15
N ILE A 92 -4.45 -2.51 5.66
CA ILE A 92 -4.33 -2.16 7.06
C ILE A 92 -5.17 -0.91 7.30
N LYS A 93 -5.97 -0.95 8.35
CA LYS A 93 -6.79 0.20 8.74
C LYS A 93 -5.96 1.17 9.56
N PRO A 94 -6.22 2.47 9.44
CA PRO A 94 -5.63 3.43 10.35
C PRO A 94 -6.02 3.14 11.81
N ASN A 95 -5.21 3.61 12.74
CA ASN A 95 -5.51 3.61 14.17
C ASN A 95 -6.03 5.00 14.56
N ALA A 96 -7.34 5.11 14.79
CA ALA A 96 -7.97 6.35 15.19
C ALA A 96 -7.73 6.64 16.69
N VAL A 97 -7.23 7.84 16.99
CA VAL A 97 -7.01 8.33 18.36
C VAL A 97 -7.67 9.67 18.52
N SER A 98 -8.53 9.84 19.55
CA SER A 98 -9.29 11.06 19.75
C SER A 98 -8.98 11.75 21.07
N GLN A 99 -9.31 13.05 21.14
CA GLN A 99 -9.36 13.85 22.36
C GLN A 99 -10.69 14.59 22.47
N PRO A 100 -11.12 14.95 23.70
CA PRO A 100 -12.31 15.76 23.91
C PRO A 100 -12.12 17.17 23.32
N ILE A 101 -13.19 17.72 22.73
CA ILE A 101 -13.21 19.09 22.22
C ILE A 101 -14.35 19.90 22.80
N THR A 102 -14.22 21.24 22.78
CA THR A 102 -15.29 22.17 23.09
C THR A 102 -15.69 22.94 21.83
N VAL A 103 -16.98 22.96 21.55
CA VAL A 103 -17.60 23.75 20.48
C VAL A 103 -18.35 24.93 21.08
N PHE A 104 -18.08 26.12 20.57
CA PHE A 104 -18.82 27.33 20.97
C PHE A 104 -19.86 27.66 19.90
N ILE A 105 -21.07 27.96 20.35
CA ILE A 105 -22.17 28.42 19.50
C ILE A 105 -22.06 29.95 19.37
N ASP A 106 -22.09 30.43 18.15
CA ASP A 106 -22.02 31.85 17.82
C ASP A 106 -23.38 32.57 17.95
N SER A 107 -23.40 33.88 17.66
CA SER A 107 -24.59 34.70 17.70
C SER A 107 -25.70 34.28 16.71
N THR A 108 -25.40 33.40 15.75
CA THR A 108 -26.40 32.82 14.83
C THR A 108 -27.00 31.52 15.38
N GLY A 109 -26.53 31.05 16.53
CA GLY A 109 -26.96 29.81 17.17
C GLY A 109 -26.33 28.56 16.61
N ILE A 110 -25.18 28.66 15.91
CA ILE A 110 -24.49 27.54 15.25
C ILE A 110 -23.03 27.47 15.72
N GLY A 111 -22.56 26.25 15.96
CA GLY A 111 -21.14 25.93 16.24
C GLY A 111 -20.64 24.81 15.34
N PHE A 112 -19.35 24.83 15.02
CA PHE A 112 -18.72 23.82 14.17
C PHE A 112 -17.63 23.08 14.93
N ALA A 113 -17.65 21.76 14.86
CA ALA A 113 -16.57 20.90 15.34
C ALA A 113 -15.58 20.63 14.20
N ASN A 114 -14.29 20.93 14.44
CA ASN A 114 -13.24 20.63 13.49
C ASN A 114 -12.67 19.23 13.78
N PRO A 115 -12.66 18.28 12.81
CA PRO A 115 -12.11 16.95 13.04
C PRO A 115 -10.62 16.95 13.39
N MET A 116 -9.86 17.97 12.98
CA MET A 116 -8.43 18.07 13.34
C MET A 116 -8.22 18.38 14.82
N ASP A 117 -9.13 19.11 15.46
CA ASP A 117 -9.05 19.39 16.89
C ASP A 117 -9.42 18.16 17.73
N ALA A 118 -10.24 17.27 17.17
CA ALA A 118 -10.66 16.02 17.78
C ALA A 118 -9.63 14.89 17.61
N ASP A 119 -8.74 14.99 16.62
CA ASP A 119 -7.66 14.02 16.39
C ASP A 119 -6.52 14.24 17.38
N ASN A 120 -6.08 13.15 18.03
CA ASN A 120 -4.97 13.15 18.98
C ASN A 120 -3.84 12.22 18.53
N GLY A 121 -3.41 12.37 17.27
CA GLY A 121 -2.31 11.60 16.70
C GLY A 121 -2.73 10.25 16.12
N SER A 122 -3.86 10.19 15.42
CA SER A 122 -4.21 9.03 14.60
C SER A 122 -3.10 8.73 13.59
N SER A 123 -2.82 7.45 13.39
CA SER A 123 -1.70 6.98 12.56
C SER A 123 -2.10 5.83 11.64
N ASP A 124 -1.29 5.60 10.62
CA ASP A 124 -1.43 4.50 9.66
C ASP A 124 -0.05 4.05 9.17
N ASN A 125 0.04 2.84 8.59
CA ASN A 125 1.29 2.32 8.01
C ASN A 125 1.72 3.07 6.75
N CYS A 126 0.77 3.63 5.98
CA CYS A 126 1.04 4.40 4.77
C CYS A 126 0.76 5.89 4.97
N SER A 127 -0.46 6.32 5.00
CA SER A 127 -0.82 7.70 5.31
C SER A 127 -2.31 7.90 5.47
N ILE A 128 -2.69 8.85 6.32
CA ILE A 128 -4.06 9.30 6.51
C ILE A 128 -4.35 10.45 5.54
N VAL A 129 -5.40 10.31 4.73
CA VAL A 129 -5.81 11.30 3.74
C VAL A 129 -7.03 12.10 4.17
N ALA A 130 -7.87 11.57 5.06
CA ALA A 130 -9.06 12.27 5.50
C ALA A 130 -9.39 12.01 6.97
N ARG A 131 -9.96 13.05 7.60
CA ARG A 131 -10.58 13.02 8.92
C ARG A 131 -11.95 13.67 8.83
N SER A 132 -12.94 13.08 9.47
CA SER A 132 -14.28 13.64 9.54
C SER A 132 -14.95 13.32 10.88
N LEU A 133 -15.94 14.14 11.27
CA LEU A 133 -16.81 13.87 12.41
C LEU A 133 -18.20 13.47 11.90
N THR A 134 -18.81 12.48 12.55
CA THR A 134 -20.19 12.06 12.20
C THR A 134 -21.22 13.14 12.47
N LYS A 135 -20.94 14.07 13.40
CA LYS A 135 -21.74 15.26 13.69
C LYS A 135 -20.80 16.47 13.75
N PRO A 136 -20.62 17.22 12.65
CA PRO A 136 -19.72 18.38 12.62
C PRO A 136 -20.40 19.71 13.00
N VAL A 137 -21.75 19.76 13.11
CA VAL A 137 -22.51 20.98 13.37
C VAL A 137 -23.34 20.82 14.64
N TYR A 138 -23.34 21.84 15.48
CA TYR A 138 -24.06 21.93 16.76
C TYR A 138 -24.91 23.19 16.80
N ILE A 139 -26.06 23.10 17.48
CA ILE A 139 -27.02 24.21 17.62
C ILE A 139 -27.39 24.42 19.10
N CYS A 140 -28.15 25.44 19.41
CA CYS A 140 -28.52 25.79 20.79
C CYS A 140 -29.14 24.63 21.59
N SER A 141 -29.86 23.70 20.93
CA SER A 141 -30.43 22.53 21.61
C SER A 141 -29.40 21.48 21.99
N ASP A 142 -28.17 21.59 21.47
CA ASP A 142 -27.06 20.67 21.76
C ASP A 142 -26.17 21.15 22.93
N ILE A 143 -26.49 22.31 23.56
CA ILE A 143 -25.69 22.82 24.66
C ILE A 143 -25.60 21.78 25.79
N GLY A 144 -24.38 21.51 26.22
CA GLY A 144 -24.05 20.49 27.22
C GLY A 144 -22.99 19.50 26.74
N THR A 145 -23.16 18.25 27.10
CA THR A 145 -22.23 17.17 26.68
C THR A 145 -22.92 16.31 25.63
N ASP A 146 -22.22 16.11 24.53
CA ASP A 146 -22.60 15.23 23.41
C ASP A 146 -21.39 14.37 22.99
N SER A 147 -21.59 13.48 22.02
CA SER A 147 -20.53 12.66 21.44
C SER A 147 -20.72 12.52 19.93
N ALA A 148 -19.57 12.46 19.23
CA ALA A 148 -19.50 12.13 17.80
C ALA A 148 -18.43 11.05 17.60
N PHE A 149 -18.35 10.51 16.39
CA PHE A 149 -17.22 9.66 16.02
C PHE A 149 -16.27 10.44 15.11
N LEU A 150 -14.98 10.42 15.47
CA LEU A 150 -13.89 10.75 14.56
C LEU A 150 -13.69 9.56 13.63
N VAL A 151 -13.86 9.77 12.34
CA VAL A 151 -13.59 8.78 11.29
C VAL A 151 -12.31 9.19 10.59
N VAL A 152 -11.36 8.28 10.55
CA VAL A 152 -10.05 8.45 9.89
C VAL A 152 -10.02 7.53 8.67
N THR A 153 -9.54 8.04 7.55
CA THR A 153 -9.45 7.29 6.29
C THR A 153 -8.02 7.39 5.76
N ASP A 154 -7.44 6.24 5.39
CA ASP A 154 -6.12 6.16 4.75
C ASP A 154 -6.16 6.40 3.24
N LEU A 155 -4.98 6.33 2.58
CA LEU A 155 -4.84 6.51 1.14
C LEU A 155 -5.54 5.41 0.32
N SER A 156 -5.64 4.20 0.86
CA SER A 156 -6.27 3.04 0.22
C SER A 156 -7.79 2.98 0.43
N GLY A 157 -8.33 3.89 1.25
CA GLY A 157 -9.76 3.99 1.57
C GLY A 157 -10.19 3.13 2.77
N ASN A 158 -9.24 2.49 3.49
CA ASN A 158 -9.57 1.80 4.74
C ASN A 158 -9.91 2.83 5.81
N LYS A 159 -10.79 2.45 6.75
CA LYS A 159 -11.33 3.37 7.75
C LYS A 159 -11.30 2.78 9.14
N ASP A 160 -11.06 3.66 10.11
CA ASP A 160 -11.29 3.41 11.52
C ASP A 160 -12.06 4.57 12.15
N SER A 161 -12.69 4.34 13.30
CA SER A 161 -13.45 5.36 14.00
C SER A 161 -13.38 5.19 15.51
N ILE A 162 -13.37 6.35 16.20
CA ILE A 162 -13.33 6.41 17.67
C ILE A 162 -14.28 7.49 18.17
N SER A 163 -14.89 7.25 19.32
CA SER A 163 -15.78 8.22 19.96
C SER A 163 -15.01 9.43 20.47
N VAL A 164 -15.58 10.61 20.24
CA VAL A 164 -15.09 11.92 20.72
C VAL A 164 -16.12 12.50 21.67
N LYS A 165 -15.71 12.91 22.87
CA LYS A 165 -16.54 13.69 23.77
C LYS A 165 -16.55 15.14 23.31
N ILE A 166 -17.75 15.69 23.08
CA ILE A 166 -17.98 17.07 22.65
C ILE A 166 -18.66 17.84 23.79
N THR A 167 -18.09 18.99 24.15
CA THR A 167 -18.76 19.94 25.08
C THR A 167 -19.22 21.15 24.29
N VAL A 168 -20.53 21.38 24.23
CA VAL A 168 -21.12 22.51 23.52
C VAL A 168 -21.45 23.60 24.53
N LYS A 169 -21.00 24.84 24.26
CA LYS A 169 -21.18 26.00 25.10
C LYS A 169 -21.72 27.19 24.28
N ASP A 170 -22.53 28.00 24.91
CA ASP A 170 -22.89 29.32 24.41
C ASP A 170 -21.84 30.35 24.83
N THR A 171 -21.57 31.37 23.97
CA THR A 171 -20.58 32.43 24.20
C THR A 171 -21.20 33.68 24.80
#